data_26fa856ae5b3ad90d050d486b1e48a61
#
_entry.id   26fa856ae5b3ad90d050d486b1e48a61
#
_cell.length_a   1.000
_cell.length_b   1.000
_cell.length_c   1.000
_cell.angle_alpha   90.00
_cell.angle_beta   90.00
_cell.angle_gamma   90.00
#
_symmetry.space_group_name_H-M   'P 1'
#
loop_
_entity.id
_entity.type
_entity.pdbx_description
1 polymer ?
#
loop_
_entity_poly.entity_id
_entity_poly.type
_entity_poly.pdbx_seq_one_letter_code
_entity_poly.pdbx_strand_id
1 'polypeptide(L)'
;MAETTHNRNGLATPIVSCITVGSFAENCYLYACPTTREAVIIDPGDEAERILERIKELQLLPKYILNTHGHIDHICAIDAVSAVYPIPLAIHEADTSMYTDERTARNFGRRAPLVKRKADILLQEGDVIRFGTLKLEVLYTPGHTQGGVCFVARPYCVFSGDTLFHRSIGRTDLPGGDYEQLVQSIRTKLYTLEDDLIVFAGHGEQTTIIAEKYENPFVTIEE
;
A
#
# COMPACT_ATOMS: atom_id res chain seq x y z
N MET A 1 -6.98 27.88 -5.77
CA MET A 1 -7.96 26.77 -5.77
C MET A 1 -7.49 25.79 -6.82
N ALA A 2 -7.15 24.56 -6.46
CA ALA A 2 -6.77 23.55 -7.44
C ALA A 2 -8.03 23.11 -8.20
N GLU A 3 -8.01 23.17 -9.52
CA GLU A 3 -9.08 22.67 -10.37
C GLU A 3 -9.24 21.17 -10.12
N THR A 4 -10.46 20.77 -9.72
CA THR A 4 -10.81 19.36 -9.57
C THR A 4 -10.97 18.77 -10.97
N THR A 5 -10.03 17.94 -11.41
CA THR A 5 -10.16 17.19 -12.66
C THR A 5 -11.25 16.14 -12.51
N HIS A 6 -12.03 15.91 -13.57
CA HIS A 6 -13.08 14.89 -13.60
C HIS A 6 -12.69 13.79 -14.60
N ASN A 7 -13.01 12.55 -14.25
CA ASN A 7 -12.86 11.43 -15.17
C ASN A 7 -13.92 11.44 -16.26
N ARG A 8 -13.83 10.50 -17.23
CA ARG A 8 -14.77 10.36 -18.36
C ARG A 8 -16.24 10.19 -17.94
N ASN A 9 -16.52 9.83 -16.68
CA ASN A 9 -17.84 9.64 -16.10
C ASN A 9 -18.30 10.84 -15.26
N GLY A 10 -17.59 11.98 -15.30
CA GLY A 10 -17.94 13.19 -14.53
C GLY A 10 -17.66 13.08 -13.02
N LEU A 11 -17.00 12.02 -12.56
CA LEU A 11 -16.61 11.89 -11.16
C LEU A 11 -15.27 12.63 -10.93
N ALA A 12 -15.18 13.32 -9.80
CA ALA A 12 -13.94 13.97 -9.40
C ALA A 12 -12.82 12.94 -9.23
N THR A 13 -11.69 13.16 -9.90
CA THR A 13 -10.53 12.26 -9.84
C THR A 13 -9.90 12.31 -8.45
N PRO A 14 -9.68 11.17 -7.80
CA PRO A 14 -8.99 11.12 -6.51
C PRO A 14 -7.59 11.74 -6.59
N ILE A 15 -7.13 12.27 -5.46
CA ILE A 15 -5.76 12.75 -5.32
C ILE A 15 -4.89 11.55 -4.96
N VAL A 16 -3.85 11.30 -5.76
CA VAL A 16 -2.79 10.35 -5.45
C VAL A 16 -1.48 11.12 -5.36
N SER A 17 -0.77 10.98 -4.25
CA SER A 17 0.57 11.54 -4.09
C SER A 17 1.50 10.44 -3.61
N CYS A 18 2.52 10.14 -4.40
CA CYS A 18 3.60 9.22 -4.06
C CYS A 18 4.75 10.01 -3.41
N ILE A 19 5.31 9.49 -2.34
CA ILE A 19 6.51 9.99 -1.67
C ILE A 19 7.47 8.80 -1.54
N THR A 20 8.48 8.76 -2.38
CA THR A 20 9.51 7.72 -2.27
C THR A 20 10.41 8.03 -1.08
N VAL A 21 10.52 7.10 -0.12
CA VAL A 21 11.18 7.29 1.18
C VAL A 21 12.22 6.23 1.48
N GLY A 22 13.14 6.56 2.37
CA GLY A 22 14.13 5.65 2.91
C GLY A 22 15.17 5.14 1.91
N SER A 23 16.10 4.33 2.40
CA SER A 23 17.20 3.76 1.60
C SER A 23 16.77 2.65 0.64
N PHE A 24 15.57 2.09 0.85
CA PHE A 24 14.98 1.08 -0.03
C PHE A 24 14.16 1.68 -1.16
N ALA A 25 14.02 3.04 -1.18
CA ALA A 25 13.20 3.76 -2.14
C ALA A 25 11.74 3.22 -2.19
N GLU A 26 11.17 2.97 -1.00
CA GLU A 26 9.78 2.57 -0.83
C GLU A 26 8.85 3.74 -1.19
N ASN A 27 7.70 3.43 -1.73
CA ASN A 27 6.67 4.36 -2.15
C ASN A 27 5.53 4.44 -1.11
N CYS A 28 5.60 5.44 -0.22
CA CYS A 28 4.46 5.82 0.60
C CYS A 28 3.43 6.58 -0.22
N TYR A 29 2.15 6.20 -0.13
CA TYR A 29 1.09 6.87 -0.86
C TYR A 29 0.13 7.62 0.04
N LEU A 30 -0.26 8.83 -0.40
CA LEU A 30 -1.41 9.56 0.12
C LEU A 30 -2.53 9.45 -0.92
N TYR A 31 -3.62 8.80 -0.55
CA TYR A 31 -4.80 8.66 -1.41
C TYR A 31 -5.98 9.41 -0.78
N ALA A 32 -6.52 10.41 -1.50
CA ALA A 32 -7.44 11.36 -0.89
C ALA A 32 -8.66 11.70 -1.75
N CYS A 33 -9.76 11.95 -1.05
CA CYS A 33 -10.97 12.48 -1.64
C CYS A 33 -10.76 13.95 -2.05
N PRO A 34 -10.94 14.30 -3.33
CA PRO A 34 -10.69 15.65 -3.82
C PRO A 34 -11.65 16.68 -3.23
N THR A 35 -12.84 16.25 -2.83
CA THR A 35 -13.91 17.13 -2.31
C THR A 35 -13.77 17.36 -0.81
N THR A 36 -13.60 16.29 -0.01
CA THR A 36 -13.57 16.38 1.45
C THR A 36 -12.15 16.52 2.01
N ARG A 37 -11.11 16.27 1.20
CA ARG A 37 -9.70 16.17 1.60
C ARG A 37 -9.40 15.05 2.59
N GLU A 38 -10.40 14.22 2.95
CA GLU A 38 -10.16 13.02 3.73
C GLU A 38 -9.26 12.06 2.97
N ALA A 39 -8.27 11.51 3.66
CA ALA A 39 -7.19 10.75 3.05
C ALA A 39 -6.83 9.52 3.86
N VAL A 40 -6.20 8.56 3.20
CA VAL A 40 -5.48 7.47 3.83
C VAL A 40 -3.98 7.60 3.53
N ILE A 41 -3.16 7.17 4.48
CA ILE A 41 -1.71 7.06 4.35
C ILE A 41 -1.42 5.58 4.18
N ILE A 42 -0.85 5.20 3.04
CA ILE A 42 -0.51 3.79 2.73
C ILE A 42 0.99 3.64 2.83
N ASP A 43 1.42 2.66 3.62
CA ASP A 43 2.81 2.28 3.86
C ASP A 43 3.72 3.47 4.22
N PRO A 44 3.57 4.10 5.39
CA PRO A 44 4.52 5.12 5.84
C PRO A 44 5.84 4.46 6.27
N GLY A 45 6.75 4.26 5.31
CA GLY A 45 7.93 3.43 5.47
C GLY A 45 9.09 4.10 6.20
N ASP A 46 9.41 5.33 5.86
CA ASP A 46 10.51 6.11 6.48
C ASP A 46 10.25 7.61 6.31
N GLU A 47 11.21 8.46 6.71
CA GLU A 47 11.22 9.93 6.50
C GLU A 47 9.88 10.62 6.83
N ALA A 48 9.33 10.34 8.03
CA ALA A 48 8.02 10.82 8.47
C ALA A 48 7.79 12.31 8.24
N GLU A 49 8.83 13.15 8.39
CA GLU A 49 8.77 14.59 8.20
C GLU A 49 8.32 14.94 6.77
N ARG A 50 8.84 14.24 5.75
CA ARG A 50 8.47 14.45 4.34
C ARG A 50 7.01 14.06 4.09
N ILE A 51 6.54 12.98 4.71
CA ILE A 51 5.15 12.53 4.62
C ILE A 51 4.23 13.59 5.27
N LEU A 52 4.58 14.05 6.48
CA LEU A 52 3.81 15.05 7.22
C LEU A 52 3.77 16.41 6.50
N GLU A 53 4.89 16.83 5.90
CA GLU A 53 4.96 18.04 5.09
C GLU A 53 4.04 17.93 3.86
N ARG A 54 4.07 16.80 3.17
CA ARG A 54 3.23 16.58 1.99
C ARG A 54 1.73 16.58 2.32
N ILE A 55 1.35 16.01 3.46
CA ILE A 55 -0.04 16.07 3.97
C ILE A 55 -0.48 17.53 4.17
N LYS A 56 0.39 18.37 4.76
CA LYS A 56 0.11 19.80 4.99
C LYS A 56 0.02 20.58 3.67
N GLU A 57 0.97 20.37 2.75
CA GLU A 57 0.97 21.03 1.43
C GLU A 57 -0.34 20.77 0.66
N LEU A 58 -0.80 19.52 0.69
CA LEU A 58 -2.03 19.10 0.02
C LEU A 58 -3.29 19.39 0.84
N GLN A 59 -3.14 19.92 2.06
CA GLN A 59 -4.26 20.21 2.99
C GLN A 59 -5.15 18.98 3.22
N LEU A 60 -4.53 17.80 3.41
CA LEU A 60 -5.27 16.56 3.61
C LEU A 60 -5.67 16.36 5.06
N LEU A 61 -6.74 15.58 5.24
CA LEU A 61 -7.30 15.18 6.53
C LEU A 61 -7.17 13.66 6.69
N PRO A 62 -6.03 13.16 7.18
CA PRO A 62 -5.80 11.73 7.33
C PRO A 62 -6.85 11.05 8.21
N LYS A 63 -7.33 9.89 7.79
CA LYS A 63 -8.35 9.06 8.49
C LYS A 63 -7.83 7.70 8.90
N TYR A 64 -6.91 7.13 8.16
CA TYR A 64 -6.33 5.82 8.41
C TYR A 64 -4.86 5.79 8.01
N ILE A 65 -4.08 4.98 8.71
CA ILE A 65 -2.81 4.43 8.24
C ILE A 65 -3.09 2.99 7.83
N LEU A 66 -2.78 2.65 6.59
CA LEU A 66 -3.00 1.33 6.01
C LEU A 66 -1.66 0.73 5.63
N ASN A 67 -1.38 -0.49 6.08
CA ASN A 67 -0.20 -1.23 5.64
C ASN A 67 -0.59 -2.36 4.70
N THR A 68 0.09 -2.41 3.54
CA THR A 68 -0.02 -3.53 2.62
C THR A 68 0.60 -4.79 3.20
N HIS A 69 1.70 -4.65 3.94
CA HIS A 69 2.39 -5.72 4.66
C HIS A 69 3.31 -5.16 5.75
N GLY A 70 4.02 -6.04 6.46
CA GLY A 70 4.78 -5.69 7.67
C GLY A 70 6.29 -5.53 7.49
N HIS A 71 6.85 -5.44 6.28
CA HIS A 71 8.30 -5.26 6.12
C HIS A 71 8.76 -3.89 6.62
N ILE A 72 10.00 -3.84 7.05
CA ILE A 72 10.59 -2.72 7.79
C ILE A 72 10.50 -1.39 7.03
N ASP A 73 10.68 -1.42 5.74
CA ASP A 73 10.66 -0.26 4.85
C ASP A 73 9.25 0.29 4.59
N HIS A 74 8.19 -0.45 4.97
CA HIS A 74 6.79 -0.02 4.88
C HIS A 74 6.20 0.48 6.21
N ILE A 75 6.92 0.33 7.34
CA ILE A 75 6.32 0.54 8.67
C ILE A 75 7.06 1.51 9.58
N CYS A 76 8.30 1.88 9.28
CA CYS A 76 9.16 2.59 10.25
C CYS A 76 8.75 4.03 10.57
N ALA A 77 7.93 4.69 9.75
CA ALA A 77 7.41 6.02 10.03
C ALA A 77 6.06 6.01 10.78
N ILE A 78 5.44 4.84 11.00
CA ILE A 78 4.10 4.73 11.62
C ILE A 78 4.01 5.46 12.95
N ASP A 79 4.95 5.24 13.86
CA ASP A 79 4.90 5.86 15.21
C ASP A 79 5.00 7.39 15.14
N ALA A 80 5.88 7.92 14.27
CA ALA A 80 6.05 9.36 14.10
C ALA A 80 4.83 10.02 13.44
N VAL A 81 4.26 9.38 12.42
CA VAL A 81 3.01 9.83 11.79
C VAL A 81 1.84 9.77 12.77
N SER A 82 1.73 8.67 13.54
CA SER A 82 0.68 8.50 14.55
C SER A 82 0.76 9.49 15.69
N ALA A 83 1.95 9.98 16.04
CA ALA A 83 2.12 11.02 17.06
C ALA A 83 1.50 12.36 16.64
N VAL A 84 1.44 12.65 15.34
CA VAL A 84 0.82 13.86 14.78
C VAL A 84 -0.65 13.63 14.43
N TYR A 85 -0.96 12.47 13.87
CA TYR A 85 -2.30 12.06 13.47
C TYR A 85 -2.68 10.78 14.22
N PRO A 86 -3.38 10.87 15.38
CA PRO A 86 -3.81 9.71 16.18
C PRO A 86 -5.03 9.03 15.54
N ILE A 87 -4.82 8.47 14.35
CA ILE A 87 -5.83 7.79 13.52
C ILE A 87 -5.65 6.28 13.57
N PRO A 88 -6.67 5.47 13.21
CA PRO A 88 -6.59 4.02 13.19
C PRO A 88 -5.48 3.51 12.27
N LEU A 89 -4.76 2.50 12.76
CA LEU A 89 -3.73 1.74 12.05
C LEU A 89 -4.30 0.37 11.66
N ALA A 90 -4.17 0.02 10.40
CA ALA A 90 -4.70 -1.23 9.84
C ALA A 90 -3.62 -2.03 9.12
N ILE A 91 -3.57 -3.33 9.41
CA ILE A 91 -2.69 -4.33 8.77
C ILE A 91 -3.36 -5.70 8.88
N HIS A 92 -3.00 -6.66 8.03
CA HIS A 92 -3.44 -8.03 8.17
C HIS A 92 -2.79 -8.72 9.39
N GLU A 93 -3.56 -9.58 10.11
CA GLU A 93 -3.13 -10.19 11.36
C GLU A 93 -1.80 -10.93 11.24
N ALA A 94 -1.60 -11.67 10.15
CA ALA A 94 -0.40 -12.51 9.95
C ALA A 94 0.91 -11.70 9.94
N ASP A 95 0.87 -10.40 9.63
CA ASP A 95 2.05 -9.54 9.56
C ASP A 95 2.27 -8.69 10.83
N THR A 96 1.36 -8.71 11.80
CA THR A 96 1.48 -7.89 13.02
C THR A 96 2.74 -8.19 13.82
N SER A 97 3.25 -9.44 13.78
CA SER A 97 4.47 -9.84 14.46
C SER A 97 5.72 -9.13 13.94
N MET A 98 5.72 -8.65 12.70
CA MET A 98 6.83 -7.91 12.09
C MET A 98 7.07 -6.56 12.79
N TYR A 99 6.05 -5.96 13.41
CA TYR A 99 6.20 -4.72 14.20
C TYR A 99 7.19 -4.85 15.37
N THR A 100 7.35 -6.05 15.89
CA THR A 100 8.20 -6.33 17.05
C THR A 100 9.38 -7.25 16.72
N ASP A 101 9.64 -7.53 15.45
CA ASP A 101 10.71 -8.44 15.04
C ASP A 101 12.10 -7.87 15.37
N GLU A 102 12.68 -8.37 16.46
CA GLU A 102 14.02 -7.99 16.92
C GLU A 102 15.14 -8.35 15.93
N ARG A 103 14.98 -9.45 15.21
CA ARG A 103 15.99 -9.92 14.26
C ARG A 103 16.07 -8.96 13.07
N THR A 104 14.93 -8.65 12.49
CA THR A 104 14.84 -7.67 11.38
C THR A 104 15.31 -6.30 11.85
N ALA A 105 14.83 -5.80 12.97
CA ALA A 105 15.28 -4.51 13.51
C ALA A 105 16.80 -4.44 13.66
N ARG A 106 17.42 -5.47 14.22
CA ARG A 106 18.87 -5.54 14.44
C ARG A 106 19.65 -5.58 13.13
N ASN A 107 19.19 -6.36 12.14
CA ASN A 107 19.85 -6.48 10.84
C ASN A 107 19.90 -5.13 10.10
N PHE A 108 18.93 -4.26 10.33
CA PHE A 108 18.87 -2.91 9.75
C PHE A 108 19.32 -1.80 10.72
N GLY A 109 20.03 -2.14 11.79
CA GLY A 109 20.58 -1.18 12.77
C GLY A 109 19.51 -0.43 13.57
N ARG A 110 18.29 -0.95 13.60
CA ARG A 110 17.16 -0.40 14.36
C ARG A 110 16.93 -1.18 15.66
N ARG A 111 16.14 -0.62 16.57
CA ARG A 111 15.73 -1.29 17.82
C ARG A 111 14.27 -1.70 17.73
N ALA A 112 13.95 -2.90 18.16
CA ALA A 112 12.57 -3.33 18.37
C ALA A 112 11.94 -2.63 19.61
N PRO A 113 10.60 -2.43 19.64
CA PRO A 113 9.69 -2.67 18.51
C PRO A 113 9.90 -1.64 17.39
N LEU A 114 9.73 -2.06 16.15
CA LEU A 114 9.75 -1.16 14.99
C LEU A 114 8.52 -0.24 14.99
N VAL A 115 7.38 -0.79 15.42
CA VAL A 115 6.13 -0.08 15.68
C VAL A 115 5.71 -0.37 17.12
N LYS A 116 5.51 0.67 17.93
CA LYS A 116 5.19 0.53 19.37
C LYS A 116 3.71 0.28 19.64
N ARG A 117 2.86 0.79 18.78
CA ARG A 117 1.41 0.61 18.91
C ARG A 117 0.96 -0.69 18.25
N LYS A 118 -0.15 -1.24 18.75
CA LYS A 118 -0.84 -2.34 18.07
C LYS A 118 -1.68 -1.77 16.92
N ALA A 119 -1.95 -2.62 15.93
CA ALA A 119 -2.95 -2.30 14.93
C ALA A 119 -4.34 -2.21 15.58
N ASP A 120 -5.12 -1.21 15.16
CA ASP A 120 -6.50 -1.01 15.63
C ASP A 120 -7.48 -1.85 14.80
N ILE A 121 -7.12 -2.14 13.56
CA ILE A 121 -7.94 -2.89 12.59
C ILE A 121 -7.07 -4.02 12.01
N LEU A 122 -7.58 -5.24 12.11
CA LEU A 122 -7.00 -6.41 11.47
C LEU A 122 -7.74 -6.65 10.15
N LEU A 123 -7.05 -6.36 9.05
CA LEU A 123 -7.61 -6.43 7.70
C LEU A 123 -7.89 -7.86 7.28
N GLN A 124 -8.98 -8.04 6.54
CA GLN A 124 -9.40 -9.32 5.96
C GLN A 124 -9.82 -9.13 4.50
N GLU A 125 -9.86 -10.24 3.76
CA GLU A 125 -10.39 -10.27 2.40
C GLU A 125 -11.79 -9.66 2.32
N GLY A 126 -11.99 -8.72 1.40
CA GLY A 126 -13.27 -8.09 1.15
C GLY A 126 -13.65 -6.94 2.09
N ASP A 127 -12.80 -6.62 3.06
CA ASP A 127 -13.00 -5.43 3.89
C ASP A 127 -13.07 -4.17 3.03
N VAL A 128 -13.85 -3.18 3.48
CA VAL A 128 -14.03 -1.91 2.76
C VAL A 128 -13.73 -0.73 3.69
N ILE A 129 -12.63 -0.04 3.41
CA ILE A 129 -12.24 1.19 4.10
C ILE A 129 -12.88 2.39 3.39
N ARG A 130 -13.65 3.20 4.14
CA ARG A 130 -14.38 4.36 3.61
C ARG A 130 -13.86 5.67 4.18
N PHE A 131 -13.66 6.67 3.32
CA PHE A 131 -13.28 8.02 3.71
C PHE A 131 -13.72 9.03 2.65
N GLY A 132 -14.29 10.13 3.07
CA GLY A 132 -14.96 11.07 2.16
C GLY A 132 -16.00 10.37 1.28
N THR A 133 -15.86 10.52 -0.02
CA THR A 133 -16.70 9.83 -1.02
C THR A 133 -16.02 8.61 -1.63
N LEU A 134 -14.85 8.25 -1.13
CA LEU A 134 -14.02 7.16 -1.65
C LEU A 134 -14.13 5.90 -0.78
N LYS A 135 -13.75 4.79 -1.39
CA LYS A 135 -13.57 3.50 -0.72
C LYS A 135 -12.36 2.77 -1.28
N LEU A 136 -11.74 1.97 -0.43
CA LEU A 136 -10.75 0.97 -0.78
C LEU A 136 -11.28 -0.41 -0.39
N GLU A 137 -11.20 -1.36 -1.30
CA GLU A 137 -11.50 -2.77 -1.05
C GLU A 137 -10.18 -3.50 -0.78
N VAL A 138 -10.17 -4.34 0.23
CA VAL A 138 -9.00 -5.15 0.61
C VAL A 138 -9.01 -6.45 -0.16
N LEU A 139 -7.94 -6.74 -0.91
CA LEU A 139 -7.67 -8.05 -1.47
C LEU A 139 -6.53 -8.70 -0.71
N TYR A 140 -6.76 -9.87 -0.14
CA TYR A 140 -5.72 -10.65 0.51
C TYR A 140 -4.85 -11.33 -0.54
N THR A 141 -3.58 -10.92 -0.62
CA THR A 141 -2.61 -11.33 -1.65
C THR A 141 -1.31 -11.85 -1.03
N PRO A 142 -1.37 -12.97 -0.27
CA PRO A 142 -0.20 -13.53 0.38
C PRO A 142 0.82 -14.07 -0.61
N GLY A 143 2.07 -14.22 -0.15
CA GLY A 143 3.17 -14.83 -0.89
C GLY A 143 4.46 -14.04 -0.83
N HIS A 144 4.45 -12.71 -0.87
CA HIS A 144 5.58 -11.88 -0.49
C HIS A 144 5.77 -11.90 1.04
N THR A 145 4.67 -11.71 1.76
CA THR A 145 4.51 -12.01 3.19
C THR A 145 3.27 -12.86 3.40
N GLN A 146 3.08 -13.38 4.61
CA GLN A 146 1.87 -14.13 4.96
C GLN A 146 0.64 -13.24 5.09
N GLY A 147 0.82 -11.96 5.41
CA GLY A 147 -0.25 -10.98 5.60
C GLY A 147 -0.38 -9.97 4.48
N GLY A 148 0.26 -10.20 3.33
CA GLY A 148 0.20 -9.28 2.20
C GLY A 148 -1.23 -8.99 1.73
N VAL A 149 -1.56 -7.69 1.56
CA VAL A 149 -2.83 -7.23 1.01
C VAL A 149 -2.60 -6.16 -0.06
N CYS A 150 -3.55 -6.05 -0.98
CA CYS A 150 -3.65 -4.92 -1.92
C CYS A 150 -4.91 -4.10 -1.61
N PHE A 151 -4.88 -2.81 -1.89
CA PHE A 151 -6.03 -1.91 -1.73
C PHE A 151 -6.54 -1.47 -3.09
N VAL A 152 -7.78 -1.83 -3.43
CA VAL A 152 -8.39 -1.54 -4.74
C VAL A 152 -9.34 -0.36 -4.64
N ALA A 153 -9.11 0.65 -5.44
CA ALA A 153 -9.90 1.88 -5.57
C ALA A 153 -10.59 1.95 -6.93
N ARG A 154 -11.65 1.16 -7.15
CA ARG A 154 -12.38 1.18 -8.44
C ARG A 154 -13.06 2.53 -8.69
N PRO A 155 -13.06 3.02 -9.91
CA PRO A 155 -12.44 2.47 -11.14
C PRO A 155 -11.04 3.07 -11.42
N TYR A 156 -10.23 3.40 -10.44
CA TYR A 156 -9.04 4.23 -10.61
C TYR A 156 -7.72 3.45 -10.56
N CYS A 157 -7.51 2.69 -9.47
CA CYS A 157 -6.19 2.11 -9.22
C CYS A 157 -6.24 0.96 -8.21
N VAL A 158 -5.08 0.30 -8.07
CA VAL A 158 -4.75 -0.62 -6.99
C VAL A 158 -3.40 -0.24 -6.40
N PHE A 159 -3.30 -0.21 -5.06
CA PHE A 159 -2.06 -0.12 -4.32
C PHE A 159 -1.63 -1.54 -3.98
N SER A 160 -0.61 -2.02 -4.67
CA SER A 160 -0.22 -3.45 -4.62
C SER A 160 0.82 -3.78 -3.56
N GLY A 161 1.38 -2.77 -2.87
CA GLY A 161 2.55 -3.00 -2.03
C GLY A 161 3.61 -3.79 -2.81
N ASP A 162 4.14 -4.82 -2.19
CA ASP A 162 5.17 -5.69 -2.78
C ASP A 162 4.58 -6.98 -3.40
N THR A 163 3.34 -6.93 -3.85
CA THR A 163 2.73 -8.05 -4.60
C THR A 163 3.09 -7.99 -6.08
N LEU A 164 2.83 -6.87 -6.76
CA LEU A 164 3.03 -6.70 -8.21
C LEU A 164 3.72 -5.38 -8.50
N PHE A 165 4.81 -5.43 -9.27
CA PHE A 165 5.59 -4.29 -9.73
C PHE A 165 5.55 -4.15 -11.24
N HIS A 166 6.04 -3.02 -11.76
CA HIS A 166 6.30 -2.86 -13.18
C HIS A 166 7.29 -3.93 -13.66
N ARG A 167 6.79 -4.91 -14.45
CA ARG A 167 7.54 -6.05 -15.00
C ARG A 167 8.28 -6.89 -13.95
N SER A 168 7.76 -6.94 -12.73
CA SER A 168 8.34 -7.72 -11.65
C SER A 168 7.28 -8.09 -10.61
N ILE A 169 7.69 -8.90 -9.64
CA ILE A 169 6.88 -9.27 -8.47
C ILE A 169 7.71 -9.14 -7.20
N GLY A 170 7.07 -9.15 -6.05
CA GLY A 170 7.74 -9.16 -4.76
C GLY A 170 8.65 -10.38 -4.60
N ARG A 171 9.76 -10.20 -3.88
CA ARG A 171 10.64 -11.33 -3.53
C ARG A 171 9.93 -12.27 -2.56
N THR A 172 10.29 -13.55 -2.63
CA THR A 172 9.67 -14.61 -1.82
C THR A 172 10.68 -15.44 -1.03
N ASP A 173 11.94 -14.99 -0.99
CA ASP A 173 13.05 -15.67 -0.32
C ASP A 173 13.26 -15.22 1.14
N LEU A 174 12.44 -14.30 1.63
CA LEU A 174 12.43 -13.87 3.04
C LEU A 174 11.51 -14.78 3.89
N PRO A 175 11.69 -14.81 5.22
CA PRO A 175 10.82 -15.59 6.09
C PRO A 175 9.34 -15.29 5.89
N GLY A 176 8.52 -16.30 5.61
CA GLY A 176 7.11 -16.15 5.31
C GLY A 176 6.77 -15.96 3.84
N GLY A 177 7.79 -15.83 2.96
CA GLY A 177 7.60 -15.76 1.52
C GLY A 177 7.32 -17.13 0.89
N ASP A 178 6.48 -17.15 -0.16
CA ASP A 178 6.09 -18.32 -0.94
C ASP A 178 5.81 -17.88 -2.39
N TYR A 179 6.64 -18.35 -3.33
CA TYR A 179 6.56 -17.96 -4.73
C TYR A 179 5.26 -18.43 -5.40
N GLU A 180 4.88 -19.68 -5.19
CA GLU A 180 3.67 -20.25 -5.79
C GLU A 180 2.41 -19.54 -5.29
N GLN A 181 2.40 -19.22 -3.99
CA GLN A 181 1.31 -18.46 -3.38
C GLN A 181 1.23 -17.03 -3.94
N LEU A 182 2.38 -16.35 -4.14
CA LEU A 182 2.40 -15.01 -4.73
C LEU A 182 1.89 -15.02 -6.15
N VAL A 183 2.37 -15.95 -6.99
CA VAL A 183 1.89 -16.13 -8.37
C VAL A 183 0.39 -16.39 -8.39
N GLN A 184 -0.10 -17.28 -7.51
CA GLN A 184 -1.53 -17.56 -7.37
C GLN A 184 -2.32 -16.31 -6.97
N SER A 185 -1.83 -15.53 -6.01
CA SER A 185 -2.45 -14.27 -5.59
C SER A 185 -2.57 -13.28 -6.75
N ILE A 186 -1.50 -13.10 -7.52
CA ILE A 186 -1.50 -12.21 -8.69
C ILE A 186 -2.52 -12.67 -9.73
N ARG A 187 -2.46 -13.96 -10.14
CA ARG A 187 -3.33 -14.50 -11.18
C ARG A 187 -4.81 -14.46 -10.82
N THR A 188 -5.15 -14.84 -9.58
CA THR A 188 -6.56 -15.01 -9.18
C THR A 188 -7.18 -13.76 -8.58
N LYS A 189 -6.38 -12.78 -8.16
CA LYS A 189 -6.87 -11.55 -7.54
C LYS A 189 -6.59 -10.32 -8.40
N LEU A 190 -5.32 -10.06 -8.74
CA LEU A 190 -4.97 -8.83 -9.46
C LEU A 190 -5.31 -8.91 -10.95
N TYR A 191 -5.02 -10.04 -11.60
CA TYR A 191 -5.31 -10.21 -13.04
C TYR A 191 -6.79 -10.40 -13.36
N THR A 192 -7.65 -10.53 -12.36
CA THR A 192 -9.12 -10.49 -12.53
C THR A 192 -9.72 -9.09 -12.43
N LEU A 193 -8.90 -8.10 -12.05
CA LEU A 193 -9.31 -6.70 -12.00
C LEU A 193 -9.45 -6.11 -13.41
N GLU A 194 -10.07 -4.94 -13.47
CA GLU A 194 -10.22 -4.16 -14.70
C GLU A 194 -8.85 -3.81 -15.28
N ASP A 195 -8.68 -4.00 -16.58
CA ASP A 195 -7.42 -3.89 -17.31
C ASP A 195 -6.75 -2.51 -17.23
N ASP A 196 -7.55 -1.46 -17.16
CA ASP A 196 -7.11 -0.07 -17.15
C ASP A 196 -6.79 0.50 -15.75
N LEU A 197 -6.93 -0.32 -14.69
CA LEU A 197 -6.53 0.12 -13.36
C LEU A 197 -5.02 0.36 -13.31
N ILE A 198 -4.65 1.53 -12.78
CA ILE A 198 -3.25 1.87 -12.50
C ILE A 198 -2.78 1.05 -11.29
N VAL A 199 -1.62 0.43 -11.39
CA VAL A 199 -0.96 -0.26 -10.29
C VAL A 199 0.07 0.69 -9.66
N PHE A 200 -0.14 1.04 -8.41
CA PHE A 200 0.79 1.77 -7.57
C PHE A 200 1.51 0.79 -6.66
N ALA A 201 2.74 0.47 -6.99
CA ALA A 201 3.55 -0.55 -6.32
C ALA A 201 4.34 0.03 -5.16
N GLY A 202 4.74 -0.82 -4.19
CA GLY A 202 5.59 -0.44 -3.07
C GLY A 202 6.97 0.08 -3.48
N HIS A 203 7.47 -0.34 -4.65
CA HIS A 203 8.74 0.12 -5.21
C HIS A 203 8.65 0.37 -6.71
N GLY A 204 9.50 1.31 -7.20
CA GLY A 204 9.65 1.58 -8.62
C GLY A 204 8.49 2.39 -9.23
N GLU A 205 8.30 2.20 -10.52
CA GLU A 205 7.33 2.95 -11.31
C GLU A 205 5.93 2.33 -11.25
N GLN A 206 4.91 3.15 -11.52
CA GLN A 206 3.55 2.68 -11.72
C GLN A 206 3.42 1.90 -13.04
N THR A 207 2.43 1.01 -13.09
CA THR A 207 2.07 0.24 -14.28
C THR A 207 0.54 0.13 -14.40
N THR A 208 0.03 -0.81 -15.20
CA THR A 208 -1.39 -1.11 -15.31
C THR A 208 -1.62 -2.63 -15.25
N ILE A 209 -2.82 -3.03 -14.87
CA ILE A 209 -3.17 -4.46 -14.82
C ILE A 209 -2.94 -5.12 -16.20
N ILE A 210 -3.37 -4.47 -17.28
CA ILE A 210 -3.20 -5.04 -18.63
C ILE A 210 -1.72 -5.17 -19.03
N ALA A 211 -0.87 -4.17 -18.70
CA ALA A 211 0.55 -4.24 -19.02
C ALA A 211 1.20 -5.45 -18.33
N GLU A 212 0.90 -5.65 -17.05
CA GLU A 212 1.47 -6.77 -16.30
C GLU A 212 0.93 -8.13 -16.73
N LYS A 213 -0.32 -8.23 -17.14
CA LYS A 213 -0.87 -9.47 -17.72
C LYS A 213 -0.04 -9.97 -18.90
N TYR A 214 0.44 -9.09 -19.76
CA TYR A 214 1.11 -9.46 -21.02
C TYR A 214 2.62 -9.30 -21.01
N GLU A 215 3.16 -8.43 -20.14
CA GLU A 215 4.57 -8.06 -20.19
C GLU A 215 5.37 -8.50 -18.95
N ASN A 216 4.69 -8.98 -17.89
CA ASN A 216 5.38 -9.41 -16.67
C ASN A 216 6.08 -10.76 -16.90
N PRO A 217 7.44 -10.82 -16.79
CA PRO A 217 8.17 -12.05 -17.10
C PRO A 217 8.03 -13.16 -16.04
N PHE A 218 7.48 -12.82 -14.85
CA PHE A 218 7.31 -13.78 -13.75
C PHE A 218 5.92 -14.42 -13.73
N VAL A 219 4.91 -13.69 -14.18
CA VAL A 219 3.50 -14.10 -14.09
C VAL A 219 2.76 -13.68 -15.36
N THR A 220 3.01 -14.38 -16.45
CA THR A 220 2.25 -14.20 -17.70
C THR A 220 0.89 -14.90 -17.63
N ILE A 221 -0.10 -14.38 -18.37
CA ILE A 221 -1.29 -15.17 -18.73
C ILE A 221 -0.83 -16.16 -19.80
N GLU A 222 -0.95 -17.46 -19.51
CA GLU A 222 -0.88 -18.49 -20.57
C GLU A 222 -2.13 -18.31 -21.45
N GLU A 223 -1.91 -18.18 -22.78
CA GLU A 223 -2.99 -18.15 -23.77
C GLU A 223 -3.77 -19.47 -23.83
#